data_7e69a3d0cdebcdb0f5236eb70d0eae62
#
_entry.id   7e69a3d0cdebcdb0f5236eb70d0eae62
#
_cell.length_a   1.000
_cell.length_b   1.000
_cell.length_c   1.000
_cell.angle_alpha   90.00
_cell.angle_beta   90.00
_cell.angle_gamma   90.00
#
_symmetry.space_group_name_H-M   'P 1'
#
loop_
_entity.id
_entity.type
_entity.pdbx_description
1 polymer ?
#
loop_
_entity_poly.entity_id
_entity_poly.type
_entity_poly.pdbx_seq_one_letter_code
_entity_poly.pdbx_strand_id
1 'polypeptide(L)'
;GLELSHISEGESPQETLSKPSAQQGLIRFCGDVARQRPEGGCWLDALADWRQPLVLMVAGEAGGGVAGAAAAYAALCHQLGAPLIGLVQIGSQWNRLQRRRDGLPWMGWIPAAGVPERELALDHLVQVLSRRSITAAATGVGAHRP
;
A
#
# COMPACT_ATOMS: atom_id res chain seq x y z
N GLY A 1 -2.61 -5.98 -19.74
CA GLY A 1 -2.84 -5.17 -18.53
C GLY A 1 -2.53 -6.02 -17.29
N LEU A 2 -2.26 -5.36 -16.16
CA LEU A 2 -2.10 -6.08 -14.89
C LEU A 2 -3.43 -6.68 -14.45
N GLU A 3 -3.41 -7.92 -14.01
CA GLU A 3 -4.57 -8.58 -13.43
C GLU A 3 -4.79 -8.04 -12.00
N LEU A 4 -6.04 -7.69 -11.66
CA LEU A 4 -6.43 -7.26 -10.33
C LEU A 4 -7.13 -8.40 -9.60
N SER A 5 -6.51 -8.91 -8.55
CA SER A 5 -7.10 -9.91 -7.66
C SER A 5 -7.59 -9.24 -6.37
N HIS A 6 -8.70 -9.75 -5.83
CA HIS A 6 -9.24 -9.32 -4.55
C HIS A 6 -9.06 -10.44 -3.54
N ILE A 7 -8.53 -10.11 -2.38
CA ILE A 7 -8.34 -11.05 -1.26
C ILE A 7 -8.96 -10.49 0.02
N SER A 8 -9.34 -11.39 0.91
CA SER A 8 -9.96 -11.08 2.19
C SER A 8 -9.11 -11.59 3.35
N GLU A 9 -9.44 -11.14 4.56
CA GLU A 9 -8.75 -11.53 5.81
C GLU A 9 -8.69 -13.05 6.06
N GLY A 10 -9.72 -13.78 5.60
CA GLY A 10 -9.82 -15.23 5.84
C GLY A 10 -8.97 -16.10 4.92
N GLU A 11 -8.35 -15.52 3.90
CA GLU A 11 -7.51 -16.28 2.96
C GLU A 11 -6.13 -16.54 3.53
N SER A 12 -5.52 -17.67 3.13
CA SER A 12 -4.15 -18.01 3.51
C SER A 12 -3.14 -17.13 2.77
N PRO A 13 -2.30 -16.34 3.47
CA PRO A 13 -1.28 -15.53 2.82
C PRO A 13 -0.32 -16.37 1.98
N GLN A 14 0.14 -17.51 2.51
CA GLN A 14 1.10 -18.39 1.84
C GLN A 14 0.53 -18.94 0.54
N GLU A 15 -0.71 -19.42 0.57
CA GLU A 15 -1.38 -19.94 -0.63
C GLU A 15 -1.62 -18.83 -1.66
N THR A 16 -1.98 -17.64 -1.21
CA THR A 16 -2.25 -16.51 -2.09
C THR A 16 -0.97 -15.97 -2.71
N LEU A 17 0.07 -15.71 -1.92
CA LEU A 17 1.32 -15.11 -2.38
C LEU A 17 2.18 -16.09 -3.20
N SER A 18 1.99 -17.40 -3.06
CA SER A 18 2.66 -18.40 -3.89
C SER A 18 2.12 -18.49 -5.33
N LYS A 19 0.93 -17.93 -5.60
CA LYS A 19 0.33 -17.98 -6.95
C LYS A 19 1.10 -17.08 -7.92
N PRO A 20 1.32 -17.51 -9.17
CA PRO A 20 1.97 -16.66 -10.18
C PRO A 20 1.25 -15.33 -10.42
N SER A 21 -0.07 -15.31 -10.34
CA SER A 21 -0.88 -14.10 -10.46
C SER A 21 -0.59 -13.06 -9.37
N ALA A 22 -0.21 -13.50 -8.18
CA ALA A 22 0.17 -12.61 -7.09
C ALA A 22 1.52 -11.91 -7.36
N GLN A 23 2.40 -12.58 -8.09
CA GLN A 23 3.75 -12.05 -8.39
C GLN A 23 3.76 -11.11 -9.61
N GLN A 24 2.79 -11.23 -10.50
CA GLN A 24 2.72 -10.49 -11.76
C GLN A 24 1.54 -9.52 -11.83
N GLY A 25 0.64 -9.57 -10.87
CA GLY A 25 -0.58 -8.79 -10.83
C GLY A 25 -0.61 -7.72 -9.74
N LEU A 26 -1.79 -7.13 -9.55
CA LEU A 26 -2.11 -6.25 -8.45
C LEU A 26 -3.10 -6.96 -7.51
N ILE A 27 -2.77 -7.00 -6.24
CA ILE A 27 -3.64 -7.58 -5.22
C ILE A 27 -4.27 -6.45 -4.41
N ARG A 28 -5.59 -6.43 -4.34
CA ARG A 28 -6.32 -5.57 -3.43
C ARG A 28 -6.73 -6.37 -2.20
N PHE A 29 -6.17 -6.00 -1.07
CA PHE A 29 -6.58 -6.53 0.23
C PHE A 29 -7.74 -5.68 0.80
N CYS A 30 -8.78 -6.34 1.28
CA CYS A 30 -9.91 -5.71 1.96
C CYS A 30 -10.01 -6.27 3.38
N GLY A 31 -9.77 -5.40 4.37
CA GLY A 31 -9.79 -5.76 5.79
C GLY A 31 -8.61 -5.20 6.56
N ASP A 32 -8.39 -5.73 7.74
CA ASP A 32 -7.28 -5.35 8.62
C ASP A 32 -6.08 -6.26 8.38
N VAL A 33 -5.08 -5.77 7.65
CA VAL A 33 -3.84 -6.52 7.33
C VAL A 33 -2.97 -6.82 8.56
N ALA A 34 -3.18 -6.13 9.68
CA ALA A 34 -2.47 -6.34 10.93
C ALA A 34 -3.20 -7.28 11.89
N ARG A 35 -4.40 -7.74 11.52
CA ARG A 35 -5.17 -8.67 12.35
C ARG A 35 -4.42 -9.97 12.53
N GLN A 36 -4.22 -10.36 13.79
CA GLN A 36 -3.63 -11.66 14.13
C GLN A 36 -4.55 -12.80 13.70
N ARG A 37 -3.96 -13.81 13.09
CA ARG A 37 -4.65 -14.99 12.59
C ARG A 37 -4.62 -16.10 13.63
N PRO A 38 -5.60 -17.02 13.64
CA PRO A 38 -5.61 -18.15 14.56
C PRO A 38 -4.35 -19.04 14.46
N GLU A 39 -3.78 -19.15 13.26
CA GLU A 39 -2.57 -19.92 12.98
C GLU A 39 -1.27 -19.18 13.35
N GLY A 40 -1.39 -17.95 13.80
CA GLY A 40 -0.29 -17.04 14.12
C GLY A 40 0.09 -16.11 12.97
N GLY A 41 0.71 -14.98 13.33
CA GLY A 41 1.10 -13.94 12.40
C GLY A 41 -0.07 -13.16 11.79
N CYS A 42 0.24 -12.22 10.94
CA CYS A 42 -0.74 -11.40 10.21
C CYS A 42 -0.37 -11.30 8.72
N TRP A 43 -1.19 -10.66 7.92
CA TRP A 43 -0.88 -10.44 6.50
C TRP A 43 0.38 -9.60 6.28
N LEU A 44 0.66 -8.62 7.17
CA LEU A 44 1.88 -7.81 7.07
C LEU A 44 3.15 -8.64 7.30
N ASP A 45 3.12 -9.63 8.19
CA ASP A 45 4.25 -10.56 8.39
C ASP A 45 4.53 -11.33 7.10
N ALA A 46 3.49 -11.88 6.47
CA ALA A 46 3.65 -12.61 5.22
C ALA A 46 4.14 -11.71 4.06
N LEU A 47 3.62 -10.48 3.95
CA LEU A 47 4.08 -9.52 2.95
C LEU A 47 5.55 -9.13 3.16
N ALA A 48 6.00 -9.05 4.41
CA ALA A 48 7.41 -8.83 4.75
C ALA A 48 8.28 -10.02 4.33
N ASP A 49 7.89 -11.24 4.70
CA ASP A 49 8.62 -12.48 4.39
C ASP A 49 8.76 -12.70 2.88
N TRP A 50 7.68 -12.45 2.13
CA TRP A 50 7.67 -12.56 0.68
C TRP A 50 8.27 -11.32 -0.03
N ARG A 51 8.68 -10.30 0.73
CA ARG A 51 9.16 -9.01 0.23
C ARG A 51 8.21 -8.38 -0.80
N GLN A 52 6.90 -8.58 -0.57
CA GLN A 52 5.87 -8.10 -1.47
C GLN A 52 5.66 -6.60 -1.27
N PRO A 53 5.91 -5.77 -2.29
CA PRO A 53 5.69 -4.33 -2.19
C PRO A 53 4.23 -4.00 -1.92
N LEU A 54 3.98 -3.05 -1.01
CA LEU A 54 2.62 -2.66 -0.64
C LEU A 54 2.41 -1.14 -0.65
N VAL A 55 1.18 -0.76 -0.92
CA VAL A 55 0.68 0.62 -0.86
C VAL A 55 -0.48 0.66 0.13
N LEU A 56 -0.43 1.57 1.09
CA LEU A 56 -1.55 1.81 2.00
C LEU A 56 -2.55 2.80 1.38
N MET A 57 -3.79 2.35 1.25
CA MET A 57 -4.89 3.20 0.80
C MET A 57 -5.60 3.76 2.03
N VAL A 58 -5.62 5.08 2.17
CA VAL A 58 -6.11 5.79 3.37
C VAL A 58 -7.29 6.67 3.00
N ALA A 59 -8.43 6.46 3.62
CA ALA A 59 -9.57 7.34 3.45
C ALA A 59 -9.28 8.73 4.04
N GLY A 60 -9.53 9.78 3.27
CA GLY A 60 -9.49 11.15 3.74
C GLY A 60 -10.72 11.48 4.57
N GLU A 61 -10.53 12.23 5.64
CA GLU A 61 -11.58 12.73 6.52
C GLU A 61 -12.06 14.13 6.10
N ALA A 62 -13.21 14.53 6.60
CA ALA A 62 -13.70 15.90 6.42
C ALA A 62 -12.66 16.91 6.94
N GLY A 63 -12.43 17.99 6.18
CA GLY A 63 -11.41 18.98 6.52
C GLY A 63 -9.98 18.59 6.15
N GLY A 64 -9.78 17.49 5.42
CA GLY A 64 -8.47 17.07 4.88
C GLY A 64 -7.60 16.27 5.86
N GLY A 65 -8.15 15.87 7.00
CA GLY A 65 -7.50 14.93 7.93
C GLY A 65 -7.40 13.52 7.37
N VAL A 66 -6.66 12.68 8.08
CA VAL A 66 -6.64 11.21 7.91
C VAL A 66 -6.60 10.55 9.27
N ALA A 67 -7.13 9.34 9.36
CA ALA A 67 -7.13 8.58 10.59
C ALA A 67 -5.70 8.32 11.10
N GLY A 68 -5.51 8.40 12.41
CA GLY A 68 -4.23 8.10 13.07
C GLY A 68 -3.72 6.67 12.81
N ALA A 69 -4.61 5.76 12.44
CA ALA A 69 -4.28 4.41 12.00
C ALA A 69 -3.30 4.40 10.81
N ALA A 70 -3.31 5.41 9.93
CA ALA A 70 -2.37 5.50 8.81
C ALA A 70 -0.91 5.53 9.28
N ALA A 71 -0.61 6.32 10.32
CA ALA A 71 0.72 6.39 10.92
C ALA A 71 1.07 5.08 11.62
N ALA A 72 0.12 4.46 12.32
CA ALA A 72 0.34 3.19 13.01
C ALA A 72 0.68 2.07 12.01
N TYR A 73 -0.06 1.94 10.92
CA TYR A 73 0.24 0.95 9.88
C TYR A 73 1.58 1.20 9.19
N ALA A 74 1.92 2.46 8.90
CA ALA A 74 3.22 2.80 8.33
C ALA A 74 4.38 2.41 9.27
N ALA A 75 4.24 2.69 10.56
CA ALA A 75 5.20 2.30 11.59
C ALA A 75 5.32 0.77 11.71
N LEU A 76 4.20 0.05 11.68
CA LEU A 76 4.16 -1.40 11.74
C LEU A 76 4.83 -2.03 10.51
N CYS A 77 4.55 -1.53 9.32
CA CYS A 77 5.25 -1.97 8.10
C CYS A 77 6.77 -1.81 8.24
N HIS A 78 7.21 -0.68 8.75
CA HIS A 78 8.64 -0.43 8.99
C HIS A 78 9.21 -1.41 10.02
N GLN A 79 8.51 -1.65 11.13
CA GLN A 79 8.95 -2.55 12.19
C GLN A 79 9.08 -4.00 11.70
N LEU A 80 8.13 -4.46 10.89
CA LEU A 80 8.12 -5.83 10.34
C LEU A 80 9.02 -5.98 9.09
N GLY A 81 9.57 -4.89 8.57
CA GLY A 81 10.35 -4.90 7.33
C GLY A 81 9.49 -5.14 6.07
N ALA A 82 8.18 -4.90 6.15
CA ALA A 82 7.31 -4.98 4.99
C ALA A 82 7.62 -3.82 4.02
N PRO A 83 7.80 -4.09 2.71
CA PRO A 83 8.25 -3.07 1.74
C PRO A 83 7.14 -2.07 1.42
N LEU A 84 6.91 -1.10 2.29
CA LEU A 84 5.93 -0.03 2.08
C LEU A 84 6.45 0.96 1.03
N ILE A 85 5.82 0.96 -0.16
CA ILE A 85 6.13 1.92 -1.23
C ILE A 85 5.66 3.33 -0.84
N GLY A 86 4.49 3.43 -0.22
CA GLY A 86 3.94 4.69 0.28
C GLY A 86 2.45 4.63 0.56
N LEU A 87 1.88 5.81 0.81
CA LEU A 87 0.47 5.99 1.13
C LEU A 87 -0.25 6.76 0.01
N VAL A 88 -1.50 6.40 -0.24
CA VAL A 88 -2.40 7.11 -1.16
C VAL A 88 -3.67 7.49 -0.40
N GLN A 89 -3.99 8.77 -0.39
CA GLN A 89 -5.28 9.22 0.16
C GLN A 89 -6.40 8.97 -0.84
N ILE A 90 -7.54 8.50 -0.37
CA ILE A 90 -8.76 8.33 -1.18
C ILE A 90 -9.82 9.31 -0.70
N GLY A 91 -10.43 10.02 -1.63
CA GLY A 91 -11.50 10.97 -1.35
C GLY A 91 -11.06 12.19 -0.54
N SER A 92 -12.04 12.99 -0.13
CA SER A 92 -11.86 14.23 0.65
C SER A 92 -10.88 15.22 0.00
N GLN A 93 -10.58 16.32 0.68
CA GLN A 93 -9.64 17.34 0.21
C GLN A 93 -8.19 16.92 0.48
N TRP A 94 -7.32 17.19 -0.49
CA TRP A 94 -5.89 16.99 -0.34
C TRP A 94 -5.24 18.21 0.29
N ASN A 95 -4.81 18.09 1.53
CA ASN A 95 -4.08 19.15 2.23
C ASN A 95 -2.57 18.91 2.15
N ARG A 96 -1.92 19.51 1.16
CA ARG A 96 -0.48 19.32 0.91
C ARG A 96 0.41 19.71 2.09
N LEU A 97 0.02 20.76 2.84
CA LEU A 97 0.81 21.19 4.01
C LEU A 97 0.74 20.17 5.13
N GLN A 98 -0.45 19.65 5.41
CA GLN A 98 -0.63 18.58 6.38
C GLN A 98 0.15 17.32 5.99
N ARG A 99 0.06 16.88 4.72
CA ARG A 99 0.80 15.69 4.22
C ARG A 99 2.32 15.85 4.30
N ARG A 100 2.84 17.07 4.26
CA ARG A 100 4.27 17.32 4.48
C ARG A 100 4.66 17.31 5.95
N ARG A 101 3.74 17.71 6.85
CA ARG A 101 4.01 17.81 8.29
C ARG A 101 3.88 16.48 9.02
N ASP A 102 3.02 15.59 8.55
CA ASP A 102 2.81 14.28 9.19
C ASP A 102 3.97 13.31 9.00
N GLY A 103 4.89 13.60 8.08
CA GLY A 103 6.10 12.82 7.84
C GLY A 103 5.86 11.45 7.19
N LEU A 104 4.64 11.16 6.77
CA LEU A 104 4.30 9.90 6.11
C LEU A 104 4.72 9.89 4.64
N PRO A 105 5.07 8.75 4.06
CA PRO A 105 5.55 8.65 2.67
C PRO A 105 4.41 8.73 1.65
N TRP A 106 3.70 9.84 1.61
CA TRP A 106 2.61 10.07 0.67
C TRP A 106 3.09 10.04 -0.77
N MET A 107 2.32 9.38 -1.63
CA MET A 107 2.56 9.34 -3.07
C MET A 107 1.58 10.21 -3.85
N GLY A 108 0.39 10.40 -3.32
CA GLY A 108 -0.64 11.18 -3.99
C GLY A 108 -2.01 10.97 -3.37
N TRP A 109 -3.00 11.37 -4.14
CA TRP A 109 -4.38 11.41 -3.75
C TRP A 109 -5.27 11.01 -4.92
N ILE A 110 -6.32 10.25 -4.63
CA ILE A 110 -7.39 9.90 -5.57
C ILE A 110 -8.63 10.68 -5.16
N PRO A 111 -9.00 11.76 -5.88
CA PRO A 111 -10.22 12.50 -5.62
C PRO A 111 -11.47 11.63 -5.71
N ALA A 112 -12.55 12.08 -5.09
CA ALA A 112 -13.87 11.47 -5.28
C ALA A 112 -14.29 11.48 -6.75
N ALA A 113 -15.21 10.59 -7.12
CA ALA A 113 -15.77 10.60 -8.47
C ALA A 113 -16.45 11.95 -8.78
N GLY A 114 -16.28 12.41 -10.02
CA GLY A 114 -16.84 13.70 -10.48
C GLY A 114 -16.01 14.94 -10.14
N VAL A 115 -14.89 14.81 -9.44
CA VAL A 115 -13.95 15.92 -9.22
C VAL A 115 -13.09 16.11 -10.48
N PRO A 116 -13.00 17.34 -11.05
CA PRO A 116 -12.28 17.60 -12.31
C PRO A 116 -10.80 17.19 -12.29
N GLU A 117 -10.15 17.30 -11.15
CA GLU A 117 -8.73 16.99 -10.96
C GLU A 117 -8.42 15.49 -10.89
N ARG A 118 -9.45 14.63 -10.91
CA ARG A 118 -9.30 13.18 -10.69
C ARG A 118 -8.39 12.51 -11.72
N GLU A 119 -8.57 12.79 -12.99
CA GLU A 119 -7.77 12.18 -14.06
C GLU A 119 -6.30 12.57 -13.94
N LEU A 120 -6.02 13.87 -13.76
CA LEU A 120 -4.66 14.36 -13.57
C LEU A 120 -3.99 13.77 -12.32
N ALA A 121 -4.74 13.63 -11.23
CA ALA A 121 -4.24 13.03 -9.99
C ALA A 121 -3.91 11.54 -10.18
N LEU A 122 -4.75 10.80 -10.94
CA LEU A 122 -4.51 9.41 -11.28
C LEU A 122 -3.27 9.24 -12.17
N ASP A 123 -3.11 10.05 -13.20
CA ASP A 123 -1.94 10.02 -14.08
C ASP A 123 -0.65 10.28 -13.31
N HIS A 124 -0.65 11.28 -12.43
CA HIS A 124 0.48 11.57 -11.56
C HIS A 124 0.78 10.38 -10.64
N LEU A 125 -0.24 9.78 -10.03
CA LEU A 125 -0.09 8.64 -9.13
C LEU A 125 0.51 7.42 -9.85
N VAL A 126 0.04 7.11 -11.05
CA VAL A 126 0.58 6.03 -11.89
C VAL A 126 2.07 6.24 -12.16
N GLN A 127 2.49 7.46 -12.50
CA GLN A 127 3.91 7.78 -12.70
C GLN A 127 4.75 7.61 -11.43
N VAL A 128 4.24 8.06 -10.28
CA VAL A 128 4.94 7.92 -8.99
C VAL A 128 5.05 6.46 -8.59
N LEU A 129 3.96 5.68 -8.73
CA LEU A 129 3.94 4.24 -8.45
C LEU A 129 4.96 3.49 -9.32
N SER A 130 4.94 3.73 -10.63
CA SER A 130 5.85 3.07 -11.55
C SER A 130 7.32 3.30 -11.19
N ARG A 131 7.68 4.54 -10.87
CA ARG A 131 9.06 4.88 -10.44
C ARG A 131 9.46 4.19 -9.15
N ARG A 132 8.59 4.23 -8.12
CA ARG A 132 8.89 3.64 -6.82
C ARG A 132 8.91 2.11 -6.83
N SER A 133 8.03 1.47 -7.61
CA SER A 133 8.03 0.02 -7.79
C SER A 133 9.32 -0.49 -8.43
N ILE A 134 9.83 0.22 -9.45
CA ILE A 134 11.12 -0.11 -10.08
C ILE A 134 12.25 0.00 -9.06
N THR A 135 12.27 1.06 -8.24
CA THR A 135 13.29 1.25 -7.21
C THR A 135 13.21 0.16 -6.13
N ALA A 136 12.02 -0.21 -5.68
CA ALA A 136 11.82 -1.27 -4.69
C ALA A 136 12.29 -2.64 -5.21
N ALA A 137 12.01 -2.96 -6.47
CA ALA A 137 12.49 -4.18 -7.11
C ALA A 137 14.02 -4.22 -7.22
N ALA A 138 14.65 -3.10 -7.55
CA ALA A 138 16.12 -3.00 -7.68
C ALA A 138 16.83 -3.17 -6.34
N THR A 139 16.26 -2.66 -5.24
CA THR A 139 16.83 -2.83 -3.89
C THR A 139 16.62 -4.24 -3.32
N GLY A 140 15.57 -4.95 -3.76
CA GLY A 140 15.30 -6.34 -3.35
C GLY A 140 16.24 -7.38 -3.97
N VAL A 141 16.75 -7.14 -5.15
CA VAL A 141 17.64 -8.07 -5.87
C VAL A 141 19.06 -8.10 -5.28
N GLY A 142 19.49 -7.08 -4.52
CA GLY A 142 20.83 -6.99 -3.95
C GLY A 142 21.05 -7.79 -2.64
N ALA A 143 20.03 -8.37 -2.02
CA ALA A 143 20.11 -8.99 -0.70
C ALA A 143 20.18 -10.52 -0.69
N HIS A 144 20.37 -11.17 -1.84
CA HIS A 144 20.57 -12.62 -1.92
C HIS A 144 21.99 -12.91 -2.38
N ARG A 145 22.94 -12.92 -1.46
CA ARG A 145 24.19 -13.67 -1.59
C ARG A 145 24.41 -14.48 -0.31
N PRO A 146 24.85 -15.73 -0.48
CA PRO A 146 24.96 -16.75 0.57
C PRO A 146 25.99 -16.39 1.65
#